data_e34878f2e3f874ad07b70310a24feb7b
#
_entry.id   e34878f2e3f874ad07b70310a24feb7b
#
_cell.length_a   1.000
_cell.length_b   1.000
_cell.length_c   1.000
_cell.angle_alpha   90.00
_cell.angle_beta   90.00
_cell.angle_gamma   90.00
#
_symmetry.space_group_name_H-M   'P 1'
#
loop_
_entity.id
_entity.type
_entity.pdbx_description
1 polymer ?
#
loop_
_entity_poly.entity_id
_entity_poly.type
_entity_poly.pdbx_seq_one_letter_code
_entity_poly.pdbx_strand_id
1 'polypeptide(L)'
;MNFDGLSWPDSTKGVAYDPEKQLDVGPFSITFFKMHHPVPAFGLRITEKTTGKVLVFTADTAYFPEIAYFARNADLLMTDTNFYADKTGTKWHMTSTESGQLAKDAEAKRLLLTHLPAYGDLNQLKQEAETAAGSGIPIDVASRHLTIQI
;
A
#
# COMPACT_ATOMS: atom_id res chain seq x y z
N MET A 1 -14.09 -14.57 8.76
CA MET A 1 -14.97 -14.70 7.59
C MET A 1 -14.57 -15.99 6.91
N ASN A 2 -15.47 -16.95 6.84
CA ASN A 2 -15.16 -18.25 6.20
C ASN A 2 -15.48 -18.11 4.72
N PHE A 3 -14.52 -18.34 3.86
CA PHE A 3 -14.70 -18.30 2.41
C PHE A 3 -15.15 -19.67 1.84
N ASP A 4 -15.93 -20.42 2.62
CA ASP A 4 -16.49 -21.70 2.23
C ASP A 4 -17.51 -21.54 1.09
N GLY A 5 -17.05 -21.44 -0.11
CA GLY A 5 -17.88 -21.23 -1.32
C GLY A 5 -17.13 -20.74 -2.53
N LEU A 6 -15.86 -20.34 -2.36
CA LEU A 6 -14.99 -20.06 -3.49
C LEU A 6 -14.33 -21.37 -3.95
N SER A 7 -14.77 -21.89 -5.07
CA SER A 7 -14.04 -22.97 -5.75
C SER A 7 -12.76 -22.39 -6.36
N TRP A 8 -11.61 -22.75 -5.81
CA TRP A 8 -10.33 -22.47 -6.43
C TRP A 8 -10.11 -23.44 -7.61
N PRO A 9 -9.51 -22.98 -8.70
CA PRO A 9 -9.07 -23.90 -9.74
C PRO A 9 -8.18 -25.00 -9.14
N ASP A 10 -8.25 -26.23 -9.66
CA ASP A 10 -7.44 -27.37 -9.17
C ASP A 10 -5.92 -27.10 -9.20
N SER A 11 -5.49 -26.12 -9.99
CA SER A 11 -4.11 -25.63 -10.06
C SER A 11 -3.71 -24.68 -8.90
N THR A 12 -4.66 -24.29 -8.04
CA THR A 12 -4.43 -23.30 -6.97
C THR A 12 -4.48 -23.96 -5.62
N LYS A 13 -3.40 -23.90 -4.87
CA LYS A 13 -3.33 -24.36 -3.48
C LYS A 13 -3.21 -23.16 -2.54
N GLY A 14 -4.20 -22.96 -1.68
CA GLY A 14 -4.12 -22.00 -0.59
C GLY A 14 -3.14 -22.48 0.49
N VAL A 15 -2.21 -21.63 0.88
CA VAL A 15 -1.29 -21.89 2.00
C VAL A 15 -1.50 -20.78 3.03
N ALA A 16 -1.83 -21.17 4.26
CA ALA A 16 -1.92 -20.23 5.37
C ALA A 16 -0.53 -19.69 5.70
N TYR A 17 -0.45 -18.40 6.00
CA TYR A 17 0.76 -17.76 6.50
C TYR A 17 0.57 -17.28 7.94
N ASP A 18 1.67 -17.16 8.65
CA ASP A 18 1.73 -16.57 9.99
C ASP A 18 2.20 -15.11 9.86
N PRO A 19 1.33 -14.13 10.13
CA PRO A 19 1.69 -12.71 9.92
C PRO A 19 2.78 -12.20 10.88
N GLU A 20 3.11 -12.97 11.93
CA GLU A 20 4.19 -12.64 12.86
C GLU A 20 5.55 -13.19 12.41
N LYS A 21 5.58 -13.95 11.32
CA LYS A 21 6.79 -14.55 10.76
C LYS A 21 7.07 -14.03 9.36
N GLN A 22 8.35 -13.92 9.07
CA GLN A 22 8.78 -13.69 7.69
C GLN A 22 8.41 -14.89 6.82
N LEU A 23 7.89 -14.60 5.63
CA LEU A 23 7.61 -15.58 4.59
C LEU A 23 8.60 -15.41 3.44
N ASP A 24 9.30 -16.46 3.09
CA ASP A 24 10.21 -16.48 1.94
C ASP A 24 9.53 -17.15 0.75
N VAL A 25 9.46 -16.44 -0.38
CA VAL A 25 8.87 -16.91 -1.64
C VAL A 25 9.88 -16.65 -2.77
N GLY A 26 10.59 -17.66 -3.20
CA GLY A 26 11.63 -17.54 -4.21
C GLY A 26 12.69 -16.49 -3.83
N PRO A 27 12.93 -15.48 -4.69
CA PRO A 27 13.90 -14.42 -4.40
C PRO A 27 13.38 -13.37 -3.39
N PHE A 28 12.15 -13.48 -2.93
CA PHE A 28 11.51 -12.48 -2.09
C PHE A 28 11.43 -12.90 -0.63
N SER A 29 11.64 -11.93 0.25
CA SER A 29 11.38 -11.99 1.68
C SER A 29 10.23 -11.05 2.00
N ILE A 30 9.19 -11.55 2.65
CA ILE A 30 7.95 -10.83 2.92
C ILE A 30 7.72 -10.75 4.41
N THR A 31 7.53 -9.55 4.93
CA THR A 31 7.08 -9.29 6.29
C THR A 31 5.73 -8.59 6.26
N PHE A 32 4.97 -8.76 7.33
CA PHE A 32 3.60 -8.30 7.44
C PHE A 32 3.46 -7.28 8.56
N PHE A 33 2.51 -6.38 8.43
CA PHE A 33 2.16 -5.42 9.47
C PHE A 33 0.65 -5.28 9.55
N LYS A 34 0.10 -5.40 10.76
CA LYS A 34 -1.34 -5.30 10.96
C LYS A 34 -1.82 -3.88 10.71
N MET A 35 -2.85 -3.75 9.89
CA MET A 35 -3.43 -2.49 9.47
C MET A 35 -4.70 -2.14 10.27
N HIS A 36 -5.06 -0.86 10.26
CA HIS A 36 -6.28 -0.37 10.90
C HIS A 36 -7.45 -0.40 9.92
N HIS A 37 -8.13 -1.53 9.91
CA HIS A 37 -9.29 -1.76 9.05
C HIS A 37 -10.34 -2.61 9.81
N PRO A 38 -11.66 -2.48 9.53
CA PRO A 38 -12.72 -3.22 10.23
C PRO A 38 -12.60 -4.74 10.12
N VAL A 39 -12.05 -5.23 9.02
CA VAL A 39 -11.69 -6.64 8.86
C VAL A 39 -10.17 -6.80 8.96
N PRO A 40 -9.66 -7.97 9.38
CA PRO A 40 -8.23 -8.19 9.45
C PRO A 40 -7.56 -7.90 8.11
N ALA A 41 -6.66 -6.92 8.10
CA ALA A 41 -5.85 -6.54 6.95
C ALA A 41 -4.38 -6.44 7.37
N PHE A 42 -3.49 -6.85 6.47
CA PHE A 42 -2.05 -6.81 6.70
C PHE A 42 -1.36 -6.18 5.50
N GLY A 43 -0.57 -5.15 5.76
CA GLY A 43 0.35 -4.62 4.78
C GLY A 43 1.53 -5.58 4.56
N LEU A 44 2.13 -5.47 3.41
CA LEU A 44 3.25 -6.31 2.97
C LEU A 44 4.48 -5.45 2.75
N ARG A 45 5.61 -5.87 3.32
CA ARG A 45 6.92 -5.36 2.95
C ARG A 45 7.68 -6.49 2.27
N ILE A 46 7.95 -6.32 0.98
CA ILE A 46 8.56 -7.30 0.10
C ILE A 46 9.96 -6.82 -0.24
N THR A 47 10.97 -7.58 0.15
CA THR A 47 12.37 -7.30 -0.18
C THR A 47 12.86 -8.34 -1.20
N GLU A 48 13.35 -7.87 -2.33
CA GLU A 48 14.07 -8.72 -3.29
C GLU A 48 15.49 -8.96 -2.75
N LYS A 49 15.86 -10.23 -2.51
CA LYS A 49 17.07 -10.61 -1.75
C LYS A 49 18.36 -10.30 -2.48
N THR A 50 18.36 -10.27 -3.81
CA THR A 50 19.57 -10.06 -4.61
C THR A 50 19.94 -8.59 -4.71
N THR A 51 18.93 -7.73 -4.96
CA THR A 51 19.15 -6.29 -5.16
C THR A 51 18.95 -5.47 -3.90
N GLY A 52 18.24 -6.03 -2.91
CA GLY A 52 17.80 -5.31 -1.72
C GLY A 52 16.64 -4.34 -1.98
N LYS A 53 16.04 -4.37 -3.16
CA LYS A 53 14.90 -3.51 -3.51
C LYS A 53 13.67 -3.84 -2.66
N VAL A 54 12.96 -2.81 -2.25
CA VAL A 54 11.85 -2.90 -1.33
C VAL A 54 10.57 -2.34 -1.93
N LEU A 55 9.53 -3.16 -1.96
CA LEU A 55 8.16 -2.74 -2.21
C LEU A 55 7.36 -2.85 -0.92
N VAL A 56 6.61 -1.80 -0.58
CA VAL A 56 5.63 -1.84 0.50
C VAL A 56 4.24 -1.59 -0.06
N PHE A 57 3.30 -2.45 0.33
CA PHE A 57 1.88 -2.30 0.04
C PHE A 57 1.11 -2.21 1.36
N THR A 58 0.35 -1.14 1.55
CA THR A 58 -0.36 -0.94 2.82
C THR A 58 -1.55 -1.87 3.00
N ALA A 59 -2.09 -2.45 1.93
CA ALA A 59 -3.45 -3.00 1.92
C ALA A 59 -4.47 -1.92 2.36
N ASP A 60 -5.71 -2.29 2.62
CA ASP A 60 -6.75 -1.37 3.05
C ASP A 60 -6.54 -0.93 4.50
N THR A 61 -6.46 0.37 4.73
CA THR A 61 -6.16 0.92 6.07
C THR A 61 -6.50 2.40 6.20
N ALA A 62 -6.97 2.81 7.38
CA ALA A 62 -6.85 4.20 7.81
C ALA A 62 -5.38 4.57 8.05
N TYR A 63 -5.05 5.86 7.99
CA TYR A 63 -3.73 6.34 8.37
C TYR A 63 -3.50 6.17 9.88
N PHE A 64 -2.31 5.73 10.24
CA PHE A 64 -1.74 5.81 11.60
C PHE A 64 -0.21 5.89 11.51
N PRO A 65 0.47 6.57 12.47
CA PRO A 65 1.89 6.94 12.32
C PRO A 65 2.85 5.76 12.14
N GLU A 66 2.55 4.62 12.75
CA GLU A 66 3.43 3.45 12.75
C GLU A 66 3.64 2.84 11.35
N ILE A 67 2.71 3.12 10.40
CA ILE A 67 2.89 2.69 9.00
C ILE A 67 4.18 3.29 8.40
N ALA A 68 4.54 4.52 8.76
CA ALA A 68 5.73 5.18 8.25
C ALA A 68 7.01 4.40 8.59
N TYR A 69 7.09 3.86 9.81
CA TYR A 69 8.20 3.00 10.20
C TYR A 69 8.25 1.69 9.37
N PHE A 70 7.10 1.05 9.19
CA PHE A 70 7.00 -0.16 8.38
C PHE A 70 7.36 0.08 6.91
N ALA A 71 6.97 1.23 6.36
CA ALA A 71 7.21 1.62 4.98
C ALA A 71 8.59 2.27 4.74
N ARG A 72 9.40 2.43 5.78
CA ARG A 72 10.64 3.21 5.71
C ARG A 72 11.57 2.76 4.59
N ASN A 73 12.06 3.76 3.83
CA ASN A 73 13.01 3.59 2.71
C ASN A 73 12.50 2.64 1.61
N ALA A 74 11.18 2.52 1.40
CA ALA A 74 10.64 1.74 0.30
C ALA A 74 11.10 2.33 -1.06
N ASP A 75 11.56 1.47 -1.97
CA ASP A 75 11.79 1.86 -3.36
C ASP A 75 10.48 2.17 -4.07
N LEU A 76 9.42 1.43 -3.72
CA LEU A 76 8.04 1.71 -4.11
C LEU A 76 7.10 1.52 -2.90
N LEU A 77 6.39 2.58 -2.54
CA LEU A 77 5.29 2.53 -1.59
C LEU A 77 3.96 2.56 -2.36
N MET A 78 3.13 1.53 -2.16
CA MET A 78 1.78 1.44 -2.70
C MET A 78 0.78 1.68 -1.56
N THR A 79 -0.06 2.70 -1.69
CA THR A 79 -0.99 3.10 -0.63
C THR A 79 -2.45 2.89 -1.01
N ASP A 80 -3.26 2.48 -0.04
CA ASP A 80 -4.70 2.66 -0.07
C ASP A 80 -5.03 4.16 -0.10
N THR A 81 -5.66 4.66 -1.16
CA THR A 81 -5.95 6.09 -1.33
C THR A 81 -7.37 6.28 -1.85
N ASN A 82 -8.34 5.98 -0.99
CA ASN A 82 -9.75 5.93 -1.39
C ASN A 82 -10.47 7.27 -1.22
N PHE A 83 -9.85 8.28 -0.61
CA PHE A 83 -10.47 9.56 -0.34
C PHE A 83 -9.62 10.76 -0.79
N TYR A 84 -10.32 11.84 -1.15
CA TYR A 84 -9.73 13.17 -1.36
C TYR A 84 -9.40 13.82 0.00
N ALA A 85 -8.61 14.90 -0.04
CA ALA A 85 -8.14 15.62 1.15
C ALA A 85 -9.27 16.15 2.05
N ASP A 86 -10.43 16.45 1.49
CA ASP A 86 -11.60 17.02 2.19
C ASP A 86 -12.38 16.00 3.03
N LYS A 87 -12.04 14.71 2.94
CA LYS A 87 -12.71 13.66 3.71
C LYS A 87 -12.44 13.80 5.19
N THR A 88 -13.49 14.05 5.96
CA THR A 88 -13.46 14.20 7.43
C THR A 88 -14.20 13.06 8.14
N GLY A 89 -14.03 12.98 9.47
CA GLY A 89 -14.67 11.99 10.33
C GLY A 89 -14.00 10.62 10.29
N THR A 90 -14.68 9.62 10.84
CA THR A 90 -14.17 8.24 10.88
C THR A 90 -14.04 7.68 9.47
N LYS A 91 -12.90 7.10 9.18
CA LYS A 91 -12.60 6.48 7.90
C LYS A 91 -11.70 5.26 8.07
N TRP A 92 -11.79 4.33 7.12
CA TRP A 92 -11.04 3.07 7.12
C TRP A 92 -10.03 2.99 5.99
N HIS A 93 -9.92 4.07 5.23
CA HIS A 93 -8.99 4.24 4.11
C HIS A 93 -8.31 5.59 4.22
N MET A 94 -7.14 5.73 3.59
CA MET A 94 -6.39 6.99 3.60
C MET A 94 -6.96 8.01 2.60
N THR A 95 -6.73 9.28 2.91
CA THR A 95 -6.87 10.37 1.96
C THR A 95 -5.60 10.50 1.10
N SER A 96 -5.72 11.22 -0.01
CA SER A 96 -4.59 11.64 -0.85
C SER A 96 -3.48 12.33 -0.05
N THR A 97 -3.87 13.25 0.83
CA THR A 97 -2.93 13.97 1.70
C THR A 97 -2.22 13.04 2.68
N GLU A 98 -2.93 12.09 3.29
CA GLU A 98 -2.34 11.11 4.20
C GLU A 98 -1.38 10.17 3.47
N SER A 99 -1.71 9.76 2.24
CA SER A 99 -0.81 8.94 1.41
C SER A 99 0.47 9.69 1.06
N GLY A 100 0.36 10.97 0.67
CA GLY A 100 1.52 11.82 0.42
C GLY A 100 2.39 12.05 1.66
N GLN A 101 1.76 12.35 2.80
CA GLN A 101 2.46 12.52 4.07
C GLN A 101 3.17 11.23 4.50
N LEU A 102 2.50 10.08 4.35
CA LEU A 102 3.09 8.77 4.64
C LEU A 102 4.35 8.52 3.79
N ALA A 103 4.30 8.83 2.49
CA ALA A 103 5.45 8.66 1.62
C ALA A 103 6.64 9.53 2.06
N LYS A 104 6.38 10.76 2.49
CA LYS A 104 7.38 11.67 3.04
C LYS A 104 7.99 11.13 4.34
N ASP A 105 7.15 10.76 5.30
CA ASP A 105 7.59 10.30 6.63
C ASP A 105 8.33 8.96 6.56
N ALA A 106 7.96 8.12 5.60
CA ALA A 106 8.64 6.86 5.30
C ALA A 106 9.93 7.02 4.47
N GLU A 107 10.26 8.23 4.01
CA GLU A 107 11.38 8.45 3.07
C GLU A 107 11.29 7.53 1.84
N ALA A 108 10.06 7.32 1.35
CA ALA A 108 9.83 6.46 0.19
C ALA A 108 10.40 7.11 -1.08
N LYS A 109 10.99 6.29 -1.97
CA LYS A 109 11.59 6.81 -3.21
C LYS A 109 10.57 7.05 -4.32
N ARG A 110 9.42 6.38 -4.25
CA ARG A 110 8.30 6.52 -5.18
C ARG A 110 7.00 6.12 -4.49
N LEU A 111 5.91 6.80 -4.82
CA LEU A 111 4.56 6.51 -4.31
C LEU A 111 3.64 6.09 -5.46
N LEU A 112 2.87 5.02 -5.26
CA LEU A 112 1.77 4.62 -6.12
C LEU A 112 0.46 4.67 -5.34
N LEU A 113 -0.45 5.55 -5.77
CA LEU A 113 -1.80 5.63 -5.23
C LEU A 113 -2.64 4.50 -5.81
N THR A 114 -3.19 3.65 -4.94
CA THR A 114 -4.05 2.49 -5.29
C THR A 114 -5.38 2.56 -4.55
N HIS A 115 -6.28 1.60 -4.76
CA HIS A 115 -7.63 1.59 -4.16
C HIS A 115 -8.33 2.93 -4.32
N LEU A 116 -8.33 3.43 -5.55
CA LEU A 116 -8.73 4.78 -5.89
C LEU A 116 -10.24 5.02 -5.69
N PRO A 117 -10.67 6.27 -5.41
CA PRO A 117 -12.08 6.60 -5.34
C PRO A 117 -12.79 6.25 -6.65
N ALA A 118 -14.03 5.76 -6.55
CA ALA A 118 -14.84 5.39 -7.71
C ALA A 118 -15.29 6.62 -8.54
N TYR A 119 -15.23 7.81 -7.97
CA TYR A 119 -15.67 9.07 -8.59
C TYR A 119 -14.69 10.20 -8.28
N GLY A 120 -14.68 11.21 -9.12
CA GLY A 120 -13.87 12.42 -8.98
C GLY A 120 -12.73 12.52 -9.98
N ASP A 121 -11.86 13.50 -9.79
CA ASP A 121 -10.72 13.77 -10.66
C ASP A 121 -9.42 13.20 -10.06
N LEU A 122 -8.89 12.15 -10.67
CA LEU A 122 -7.65 11.52 -10.23
C LEU A 122 -6.43 12.44 -10.36
N ASN A 123 -6.47 13.48 -11.20
CA ASN A 123 -5.41 14.49 -11.23
C ASN A 123 -5.43 15.34 -9.96
N GLN A 124 -6.62 15.71 -9.47
CA GLN A 124 -6.74 16.38 -8.17
C GLN A 124 -6.20 15.48 -7.05
N LEU A 125 -6.62 14.21 -7.01
CA LEU A 125 -6.12 13.24 -6.02
C LEU A 125 -4.58 13.18 -5.98
N LYS A 126 -3.97 13.12 -7.16
CA LYS A 126 -2.52 13.12 -7.31
C LYS A 126 -1.90 14.45 -6.82
N GLN A 127 -2.43 15.59 -7.20
CA GLN A 127 -1.92 16.91 -6.79
C GLN A 127 -1.97 17.11 -5.27
N GLU A 128 -3.03 16.63 -4.62
CA GLU A 128 -3.15 16.66 -3.16
C GLU A 128 -2.07 15.82 -2.49
N ALA A 129 -1.79 14.62 -3.01
CA ALA A 129 -0.72 13.76 -2.52
C ALA A 129 0.66 14.37 -2.78
N GLU A 130 0.91 14.95 -3.96
CA GLU A 130 2.16 15.65 -4.31
C GLU A 130 2.42 16.84 -3.37
N THR A 131 1.39 17.60 -3.07
CA THR A 131 1.48 18.74 -2.14
C THR A 131 1.89 18.28 -0.74
N ALA A 132 1.33 17.19 -0.24
CA ALA A 132 1.63 16.65 1.07
C ALA A 132 3.01 15.97 1.14
N ALA A 133 3.40 15.25 0.10
CA ALA A 133 4.71 14.59 0.01
C ALA A 133 5.87 15.61 -0.08
N GLY A 134 5.60 16.77 -0.66
CA GLY A 134 6.64 17.75 -0.99
C GLY A 134 7.42 17.37 -2.26
N SER A 135 8.50 18.11 -2.51
CA SER A 135 9.32 17.88 -3.70
C SER A 135 10.21 16.64 -3.55
N GLY A 136 10.39 15.91 -4.63
CA GLY A 136 11.43 14.85 -4.74
C GLY A 136 10.89 13.42 -4.71
N ILE A 137 9.63 13.18 -4.40
CA ILE A 137 9.00 11.86 -4.46
C ILE A 137 8.11 11.78 -5.71
N PRO A 138 8.46 10.99 -6.73
CA PRO A 138 7.57 10.73 -7.86
C PRO A 138 6.30 10.02 -7.39
N ILE A 139 5.14 10.53 -7.84
CA ILE A 139 3.83 9.97 -7.49
C ILE A 139 3.10 9.54 -8.75
N ASP A 140 2.65 8.31 -8.76
CA ASP A 140 1.82 7.74 -9.81
C ASP A 140 0.43 7.38 -9.27
N VAL A 141 -0.53 7.36 -10.17
CA VAL A 141 -1.89 6.85 -9.91
C VAL A 141 -2.04 5.52 -10.62
N ALA A 142 -2.51 4.52 -9.92
CA ALA A 142 -2.70 3.19 -10.49
C ALA A 142 -3.67 3.25 -11.69
N SER A 143 -3.29 2.64 -12.77
CA SER A 143 -4.09 2.53 -13.97
C SER A 143 -3.94 1.15 -14.61
N ARG A 144 -4.88 0.82 -15.49
CA ARG A 144 -4.83 -0.45 -16.21
C ARG A 144 -3.53 -0.55 -17.04
N HIS A 145 -2.83 -1.67 -16.90
CA HIS A 145 -1.56 -1.97 -17.58
C HIS A 145 -0.37 -1.08 -17.18
N LEU A 146 -0.47 -0.30 -16.08
CA LEU A 146 0.69 0.42 -15.55
C LEU A 146 1.79 -0.57 -15.17
N THR A 147 2.99 -0.31 -15.66
CA THR A 147 4.21 -1.03 -15.26
C THR A 147 5.17 -0.06 -14.59
N ILE A 148 5.62 -0.41 -13.40
CA ILE A 148 6.62 0.37 -12.65
C ILE A 148 7.86 -0.50 -12.45
N GLN A 149 8.99 0.02 -12.86
CA GLN A 149 10.28 -0.59 -12.59
C GLN A 149 10.91 0.08 -11.36
N ILE A 150 11.36 -0.73 -10.39
CA ILE A 150 11.95 -0.29 -9.13
C ILE A 150 13.39 -0.78 -8.97
#